data_d4633717e83f2a8919e15cf8f9a82bbe
#
_entry.id   d4633717e83f2a8919e15cf8f9a82bbe
#
_cell.length_a   1.000
_cell.length_b   1.000
_cell.length_c   1.000
_cell.angle_alpha   90.00
_cell.angle_beta   90.00
_cell.angle_gamma   90.00
#
_symmetry.space_group_name_H-M   'P 1'
#
loop_
_entity.id
_entity.type
_entity.pdbx_description
1 polymer ?
#
loop_
_entity_poly.entity_id
_entity_poly.type
_entity_poly.pdbx_seq_one_letter_code
_entity_poly.pdbx_strand_id
1 'polypeptide(L)'
;MRFSENEKSELLFLIKSICSLEKKKENDLGDAELAAELRKLWRESYSEHLKNAIELLDDIVPEAREFALKELEEYLLNALGHEFAESKAVRSIIHKKVAGIYAKAKSKWAEDKPKVVDNTIIDKRAISFIESNGIYWLGEHYSSAISEKVVETGKAVLDMGLSTKDFTKMLESQLSNVLDMTDYKYWDITAESLLVRSKAFGNVFGMEEVGIKEYTIFAMGDERTCPVCQELDGRSFSVTAAADVCRNVLELTDPEQVKNALPWTSTPPIGVSSAKLISQGRMLPPIHGHCRCDVVISEKTTKRQVTKQILKTLKGTKQNPAKVI
;
A
#
# COMPACT_ATOMS: atom_id res chain seq x y z
N MET A 1 45.79 12.14 -5.98
CA MET A 1 45.14 11.75 -7.24
C MET A 1 43.96 12.68 -7.45
N ARG A 2 43.92 13.38 -8.58
CA ARG A 2 42.72 14.17 -8.97
C ARG A 2 42.06 13.41 -10.11
N PHE A 3 40.80 12.99 -9.91
CA PHE A 3 40.01 12.37 -10.96
C PHE A 3 39.67 13.40 -12.06
N SER A 4 39.72 12.98 -13.31
CA SER A 4 39.21 13.78 -14.43
C SER A 4 37.67 13.94 -14.31
N GLU A 5 37.11 14.92 -14.99
CA GLU A 5 35.64 15.14 -14.95
C GLU A 5 34.86 13.92 -15.51
N ASN A 6 35.45 13.19 -16.47
CA ASN A 6 34.85 11.97 -17.01
C ASN A 6 34.83 10.82 -15.98
N GLU A 7 35.96 10.60 -15.27
CA GLU A 7 36.04 9.59 -14.21
C GLU A 7 35.11 9.91 -13.03
N LYS A 8 34.93 11.20 -12.69
CA LYS A 8 33.95 11.63 -11.70
C LYS A 8 32.50 11.36 -12.14
N SER A 9 32.20 11.58 -13.41
CA SER A 9 30.88 11.32 -13.99
C SER A 9 30.56 9.82 -14.00
N GLU A 10 31.52 8.97 -14.38
CA GLU A 10 31.38 7.51 -14.36
C GLU A 10 31.23 6.97 -12.93
N LEU A 11 32.02 7.48 -11.99
CA LEU A 11 31.91 7.10 -10.57
C LEU A 11 30.57 7.51 -9.97
N LEU A 12 30.06 8.70 -10.29
CA LEU A 12 28.74 9.16 -9.88
C LEU A 12 27.62 8.31 -10.47
N PHE A 13 27.75 7.89 -11.73
CA PHE A 13 26.80 6.99 -12.38
C PHE A 13 26.81 5.59 -11.74
N LEU A 14 27.98 5.04 -11.44
CA LEU A 14 28.13 3.76 -10.72
C LEU A 14 27.56 3.82 -9.31
N ILE A 15 27.84 4.88 -8.55
CA ILE A 15 27.27 5.09 -7.22
C ILE A 15 25.74 5.17 -7.27
N LYS A 16 25.18 5.93 -8.22
CA LYS A 16 23.71 6.01 -8.42
C LYS A 16 23.12 4.67 -8.79
N SER A 17 23.79 3.89 -9.64
CA SER A 17 23.34 2.56 -10.05
C SER A 17 23.36 1.55 -8.89
N ILE A 18 24.42 1.55 -8.08
CA ILE A 18 24.54 0.70 -6.89
C ILE A 18 23.46 1.09 -5.85
N CYS A 19 23.32 2.38 -5.55
CA CYS A 19 22.28 2.87 -4.65
C CYS A 19 20.86 2.54 -5.17
N SER A 20 20.64 2.56 -6.48
CA SER A 20 19.36 2.15 -7.09
C SER A 20 19.11 0.65 -6.94
N LEU A 21 20.13 -0.20 -7.09
CA LEU A 21 20.03 -1.65 -6.93
C LEU A 21 19.80 -2.05 -5.46
N GLU A 22 20.51 -1.40 -4.52
CA GLU A 22 20.29 -1.62 -3.09
C GLU A 22 18.89 -1.19 -2.66
N LYS A 23 18.42 -0.04 -3.14
CA LYS A 23 17.05 0.45 -2.88
C LYS A 23 15.98 -0.41 -3.55
N LYS A 24 16.25 -1.03 -4.72
CA LYS A 24 15.33 -2.03 -5.30
C LYS A 24 15.14 -3.23 -4.38
N LYS A 25 16.20 -3.74 -3.75
CA LYS A 25 16.11 -4.83 -2.76
C LYS A 25 15.41 -4.40 -1.45
N GLU A 26 15.65 -3.17 -0.99
CA GLU A 26 14.96 -2.63 0.19
C GLU A 26 13.47 -2.35 -0.06
N ASN A 27 13.06 -2.16 -1.31
CA ASN A 27 11.68 -1.85 -1.69
C ASN A 27 10.86 -3.08 -2.12
N ASP A 28 11.42 -4.28 -2.07
CA ASP A 28 10.62 -5.50 -2.13
C ASP A 28 9.90 -5.68 -0.79
N LEU A 29 8.62 -5.29 -0.79
CA LEU A 29 7.76 -5.34 0.39
C LEU A 29 7.05 -6.68 0.53
N GLY A 30 7.22 -7.59 -0.45
CA GLY A 30 6.46 -8.85 -0.52
C GLY A 30 4.97 -8.61 -0.83
N ASP A 31 4.68 -7.56 -1.59
CA ASP A 31 3.33 -7.20 -2.04
C ASP A 31 2.76 -8.25 -2.98
N ALA A 32 3.56 -8.79 -3.90
CA ALA A 32 3.16 -9.89 -4.78
C ALA A 32 2.80 -11.17 -3.99
N GLU A 33 3.56 -11.48 -2.94
CA GLU A 33 3.24 -12.62 -2.04
C GLU A 33 1.93 -12.38 -1.30
N LEU A 34 1.74 -11.18 -0.73
CA LEU A 34 0.52 -10.81 -0.03
C LEU A 34 -0.68 -10.89 -0.98
N ALA A 35 -0.58 -10.32 -2.17
CA ALA A 35 -1.63 -10.36 -3.18
C ALA A 35 -1.97 -11.81 -3.58
N ALA A 36 -0.97 -12.66 -3.78
CA ALA A 36 -1.17 -14.07 -4.13
C ALA A 36 -1.87 -14.85 -3.00
N GLU A 37 -1.46 -14.63 -1.75
CA GLU A 37 -2.04 -15.28 -0.57
C GLU A 37 -3.50 -14.86 -0.35
N LEU A 38 -3.79 -13.57 -0.44
CA LEU A 38 -5.16 -13.05 -0.34
C LEU A 38 -6.06 -13.55 -1.48
N ARG A 39 -5.56 -13.57 -2.72
CA ARG A 39 -6.30 -14.14 -3.87
C ARG A 39 -6.61 -15.61 -3.69
N LYS A 40 -5.67 -16.39 -3.15
CA LYS A 40 -5.89 -17.81 -2.88
C LYS A 40 -7.03 -18.00 -1.88
N LEU A 41 -6.99 -17.32 -0.76
CA LEU A 41 -8.04 -17.38 0.26
C LEU A 41 -9.40 -16.94 -0.30
N TRP A 42 -9.40 -15.88 -1.10
CA TRP A 42 -10.63 -15.40 -1.71
C TRP A 42 -11.24 -16.41 -2.68
N ARG A 43 -10.42 -17.04 -3.52
CA ARG A 43 -10.87 -18.09 -4.45
C ARG A 43 -11.44 -19.30 -3.71
N GLU A 44 -10.79 -19.72 -2.65
CA GLU A 44 -11.27 -20.81 -1.80
C GLU A 44 -12.65 -20.46 -1.21
N SER A 45 -12.79 -19.28 -0.63
CA SER A 45 -14.05 -18.77 -0.10
C SER A 45 -15.13 -18.64 -1.17
N TYR A 46 -14.81 -18.04 -2.33
CA TYR A 46 -15.75 -17.92 -3.44
C TYR A 46 -16.26 -19.29 -3.92
N SER A 47 -15.36 -20.24 -4.14
CA SER A 47 -15.72 -21.57 -4.63
C SER A 47 -16.63 -22.32 -3.66
N GLU A 48 -16.39 -22.18 -2.35
CA GLU A 48 -17.23 -22.78 -1.30
C GLU A 48 -18.62 -22.14 -1.28
N HIS A 49 -18.68 -20.81 -1.22
CA HIS A 49 -19.96 -20.09 -1.17
C HIS A 49 -20.78 -20.24 -2.47
N LEU A 50 -20.11 -20.24 -3.62
CA LEU A 50 -20.78 -20.47 -4.90
C LEU A 50 -21.42 -21.87 -4.96
N LYS A 51 -20.68 -22.91 -4.54
CA LYS A 51 -21.21 -24.26 -4.49
C LYS A 51 -22.44 -24.36 -3.60
N ASN A 52 -22.36 -23.85 -2.38
CA ASN A 52 -23.48 -23.84 -1.44
C ASN A 52 -24.72 -23.09 -2.02
N ALA A 53 -24.48 -21.95 -2.66
CA ALA A 53 -25.55 -21.17 -3.28
C ALA A 53 -26.20 -21.88 -4.48
N ILE A 54 -25.42 -22.56 -5.32
CA ILE A 54 -25.94 -23.32 -6.48
C ILE A 54 -26.74 -24.52 -6.01
N GLU A 55 -26.32 -25.23 -4.97
CA GLU A 55 -27.09 -26.33 -4.37
C GLU A 55 -28.48 -25.86 -3.91
N LEU A 56 -28.60 -24.61 -3.41
CA LEU A 56 -29.88 -24.02 -3.02
C LEU A 56 -30.78 -23.69 -4.24
N LEU A 57 -30.19 -23.49 -5.43
CA LEU A 57 -30.92 -23.14 -6.65
C LEU A 57 -31.47 -24.38 -7.42
N ASP A 58 -30.98 -25.58 -7.09
CA ASP A 58 -31.36 -26.82 -7.82
C ASP A 58 -32.86 -27.13 -7.78
N ASP A 59 -33.55 -26.75 -6.71
CA ASP A 59 -34.97 -26.99 -6.51
C ASP A 59 -35.88 -25.79 -6.87
N ILE A 60 -35.30 -24.69 -7.42
CA ILE A 60 -36.08 -23.47 -7.67
C ILE A 60 -36.88 -23.56 -8.97
N VAL A 61 -38.17 -23.34 -8.82
CA VAL A 61 -39.09 -23.26 -9.98
C VAL A 61 -38.74 -22.09 -10.90
N PRO A 62 -39.00 -22.22 -12.23
CA PRO A 62 -38.60 -21.20 -13.21
C PRO A 62 -39.06 -19.77 -12.86
N GLU A 63 -40.27 -19.65 -12.32
CA GLU A 63 -40.91 -18.38 -11.97
C GLU A 63 -40.23 -17.64 -10.81
N ALA A 64 -39.51 -18.37 -9.97
CA ALA A 64 -38.80 -17.81 -8.81
C ALA A 64 -37.31 -17.52 -9.09
N ARG A 65 -36.77 -17.84 -10.26
CA ARG A 65 -35.35 -17.74 -10.58
C ARG A 65 -34.79 -16.32 -10.51
N GLU A 66 -35.56 -15.34 -10.99
CA GLU A 66 -35.11 -13.93 -10.92
C GLU A 66 -34.96 -13.44 -9.48
N PHE A 67 -35.93 -13.83 -8.63
CA PHE A 67 -35.83 -13.55 -7.19
C PHE A 67 -34.64 -14.27 -6.56
N ALA A 68 -34.45 -15.53 -6.88
CA ALA A 68 -33.35 -16.34 -6.36
C ALA A 68 -31.96 -15.80 -6.77
N LEU A 69 -31.81 -15.24 -7.97
CA LEU A 69 -30.56 -14.56 -8.38
C LEU A 69 -30.30 -13.32 -7.57
N LYS A 70 -31.34 -12.58 -7.18
CA LYS A 70 -31.15 -11.40 -6.31
C LYS A 70 -30.72 -11.80 -4.89
N GLU A 71 -31.32 -12.83 -4.34
CA GLU A 71 -30.90 -13.41 -3.05
C GLU A 71 -29.46 -13.95 -3.11
N LEU A 72 -29.09 -14.57 -4.23
CA LEU A 72 -27.71 -15.02 -4.49
C LEU A 72 -26.73 -13.85 -4.51
N GLU A 73 -27.09 -12.73 -5.12
CA GLU A 73 -26.28 -11.50 -5.13
C GLU A 73 -26.01 -11.02 -3.71
N GLU A 74 -27.07 -10.83 -2.92
CA GLU A 74 -26.98 -10.36 -1.53
C GLU A 74 -26.15 -11.32 -0.67
N TYR A 75 -26.36 -12.63 -0.83
CA TYR A 75 -25.58 -13.66 -0.13
C TYR A 75 -24.09 -13.58 -0.46
N LEU A 76 -23.74 -13.56 -1.77
CA LEU A 76 -22.34 -13.51 -2.19
C LEU A 76 -21.68 -12.18 -1.80
N LEU A 77 -22.42 -11.07 -1.87
CA LEU A 77 -21.92 -9.77 -1.44
C LEU A 77 -21.52 -9.78 0.05
N ASN A 78 -22.36 -10.36 0.91
CA ASN A 78 -22.05 -10.50 2.32
C ASN A 78 -20.89 -11.47 2.58
N ALA A 79 -20.95 -12.66 2.01
CA ALA A 79 -19.97 -13.73 2.25
C ALA A 79 -18.57 -13.37 1.73
N LEU A 80 -18.48 -12.82 0.53
CA LEU A 80 -17.22 -12.49 -0.14
C LEU A 80 -16.70 -11.10 0.24
N GLY A 81 -17.58 -10.20 0.67
CA GLY A 81 -17.22 -8.87 1.13
C GLY A 81 -16.91 -8.86 2.62
N HIS A 82 -17.95 -8.80 3.41
CA HIS A 82 -17.82 -8.58 4.84
C HIS A 82 -17.20 -9.77 5.58
N GLU A 83 -17.74 -10.97 5.41
CA GLU A 83 -17.27 -12.16 6.14
C GLU A 83 -15.84 -12.55 5.75
N PHE A 84 -15.51 -12.49 4.46
CA PHE A 84 -14.16 -12.75 3.98
C PHE A 84 -13.16 -11.76 4.57
N ALA A 85 -13.44 -10.44 4.45
CA ALA A 85 -12.55 -9.39 4.92
C ALA A 85 -12.34 -9.43 6.44
N GLU A 86 -13.38 -9.80 7.19
CA GLU A 86 -13.34 -9.92 8.66
C GLU A 86 -12.78 -11.27 9.14
N SER A 87 -12.50 -12.22 8.23
CA SER A 87 -11.99 -13.52 8.60
C SER A 87 -10.65 -13.43 9.36
N LYS A 88 -10.47 -14.30 10.36
CA LYS A 88 -9.22 -14.35 11.16
C LYS A 88 -7.99 -14.60 10.28
N ALA A 89 -8.14 -15.38 9.20
CA ALA A 89 -7.04 -15.70 8.29
C ALA A 89 -6.59 -14.44 7.56
N VAL A 90 -7.51 -13.71 6.91
CA VAL A 90 -7.21 -12.47 6.18
C VAL A 90 -6.62 -11.41 7.10
N ARG A 91 -7.26 -11.16 8.26
CA ARG A 91 -6.76 -10.19 9.24
C ARG A 91 -5.37 -10.53 9.75
N SER A 92 -5.09 -11.81 10.04
CA SER A 92 -3.77 -12.25 10.53
C SER A 92 -2.67 -12.03 9.49
N ILE A 93 -2.94 -12.34 8.22
CA ILE A 93 -1.99 -12.15 7.12
C ILE A 93 -1.68 -10.68 6.92
N ILE A 94 -2.72 -9.84 6.84
CA ILE A 94 -2.59 -8.39 6.68
C ILE A 94 -1.81 -7.82 7.88
N HIS A 95 -2.22 -8.13 9.10
CA HIS A 95 -1.55 -7.67 10.33
C HIS A 95 -0.05 -7.98 10.32
N LYS A 96 0.30 -9.23 10.07
CA LYS A 96 1.70 -9.67 10.05
C LYS A 96 2.55 -8.86 9.07
N LYS A 97 2.04 -8.64 7.86
CA LYS A 97 2.77 -7.90 6.82
C LYS A 97 2.83 -6.40 7.13
N VAL A 98 1.69 -5.78 7.46
CA VAL A 98 1.59 -4.33 7.79
C VAL A 98 2.45 -3.97 8.99
N ALA A 99 2.28 -4.68 10.12
CA ALA A 99 3.04 -4.42 11.34
C ALA A 99 4.54 -4.66 11.15
N GLY A 100 4.93 -5.72 10.43
CA GLY A 100 6.32 -6.03 10.14
C GLY A 100 7.00 -4.92 9.32
N ILE A 101 6.35 -4.44 8.25
CA ILE A 101 6.89 -3.38 7.40
C ILE A 101 6.91 -2.04 8.12
N TYR A 102 5.85 -1.71 8.86
CA TYR A 102 5.80 -0.50 9.67
C TYR A 102 6.96 -0.45 10.68
N ALA A 103 7.12 -1.52 11.47
CA ALA A 103 8.17 -1.62 12.47
C ALA A 103 9.58 -1.54 11.85
N LYS A 104 9.82 -2.24 10.73
CA LYS A 104 11.10 -2.17 9.98
C LYS A 104 11.37 -0.75 9.49
N ALA A 105 10.37 -0.08 8.92
CA ALA A 105 10.52 1.28 8.42
C ALA A 105 10.80 2.29 9.56
N LYS A 106 10.12 2.15 10.69
CA LYS A 106 10.32 2.99 11.87
C LYS A 106 11.69 2.76 12.51
N SER A 107 12.08 1.51 12.74
CA SER A 107 13.33 1.14 13.41
C SER A 107 14.58 1.56 12.63
N LYS A 108 14.51 1.67 11.33
CA LYS A 108 15.59 2.16 10.47
C LYS A 108 16.19 3.49 10.95
N TRP A 109 15.38 4.34 11.59
CA TRP A 109 15.81 5.67 12.07
C TRP A 109 16.36 5.66 13.49
N ALA A 110 16.20 4.55 14.21
CA ALA A 110 16.60 4.40 15.61
C ALA A 110 18.02 3.83 15.79
N GLU A 111 18.72 3.43 14.73
CA GLU A 111 20.02 2.70 14.81
C GLU A 111 21.08 3.39 15.64
N ASP A 112 21.09 4.73 15.72
CA ASP A 112 22.00 5.50 16.58
C ASP A 112 21.43 5.81 17.99
N LYS A 113 20.20 5.38 18.31
CA LYS A 113 19.52 5.67 19.57
C LYS A 113 18.71 4.46 20.04
N PRO A 114 19.27 3.55 20.83
CA PRO A 114 18.62 2.28 21.22
C PRO A 114 17.37 2.38 22.09
N LYS A 115 16.71 3.54 22.14
CA LYS A 115 15.56 3.78 23.04
C LYS A 115 14.20 3.89 22.39
N VAL A 116 14.05 3.71 21.05
CA VAL A 116 12.81 4.09 20.39
C VAL A 116 12.30 3.00 19.45
N VAL A 117 12.00 1.82 19.98
CA VAL A 117 11.11 0.86 19.29
C VAL A 117 10.12 0.27 20.29
N ASP A 118 9.62 1.08 21.21
CA ASP A 118 8.41 0.73 21.91
C ASP A 118 7.22 1.03 20.99
N ASN A 119 6.39 0.02 20.73
CA ASN A 119 5.10 0.20 20.04
C ASN A 119 4.26 1.19 20.84
N THR A 120 4.37 2.45 20.52
CA THR A 120 3.59 3.52 21.14
C THR A 120 2.11 3.37 20.81
N ILE A 121 1.26 4.09 21.52
CA ILE A 121 -0.18 4.12 21.19
C ILE A 121 -0.40 4.57 19.75
N ILE A 122 0.40 5.54 19.27
CA ILE A 122 0.30 6.03 17.89
C ILE A 122 0.66 4.96 16.87
N ASP A 123 1.67 4.10 17.16
CA ASP A 123 2.05 3.01 16.27
C ASP A 123 0.94 1.97 16.14
N LYS A 124 0.34 1.58 17.26
CA LYS A 124 -0.78 0.63 17.26
C LYS A 124 -1.96 1.18 16.47
N ARG A 125 -2.26 2.48 16.65
CA ARG A 125 -3.33 3.16 15.91
C ARG A 125 -3.02 3.22 14.41
N ALA A 126 -1.78 3.53 14.04
CA ALA A 126 -1.36 3.58 12.63
C ALA A 126 -1.47 2.20 11.96
N ILE A 127 -0.99 1.14 12.61
CA ILE A 127 -1.10 -0.23 12.12
C ILE A 127 -2.58 -0.61 11.95
N SER A 128 -3.39 -0.43 13.00
CA SER A 128 -4.83 -0.75 12.99
C SER A 128 -5.59 0.03 11.90
N PHE A 129 -5.28 1.31 11.73
CA PHE A 129 -5.87 2.14 10.67
C PHE A 129 -5.55 1.61 9.28
N ILE A 130 -4.27 1.29 9.01
CA ILE A 130 -3.83 0.79 7.70
C ILE A 130 -4.52 -0.55 7.40
N GLU A 131 -4.61 -1.44 8.38
CA GLU A 131 -5.30 -2.73 8.28
C GLU A 131 -6.78 -2.55 7.95
N SER A 132 -7.49 -1.76 8.76
CA SER A 132 -8.93 -1.54 8.58
C SER A 132 -9.25 -0.91 7.23
N ASN A 133 -8.45 0.04 6.77
CA ASN A 133 -8.60 0.65 5.46
C ASN A 133 -8.34 -0.36 4.32
N GLY A 134 -7.32 -1.23 4.47
CA GLY A 134 -7.05 -2.30 3.50
C GLY A 134 -8.17 -3.33 3.45
N ILE A 135 -8.68 -3.76 4.60
CA ILE A 135 -9.80 -4.71 4.73
C ILE A 135 -11.06 -4.15 4.06
N TYR A 136 -11.38 -2.88 4.29
CA TYR A 136 -12.51 -2.24 3.62
C TYR A 136 -12.41 -2.34 2.09
N TRP A 137 -11.30 -1.94 1.51
CA TRP A 137 -11.13 -1.97 0.05
C TRP A 137 -11.14 -3.39 -0.51
N LEU A 138 -10.60 -4.37 0.20
CA LEU A 138 -10.66 -5.78 -0.19
C LEU A 138 -12.08 -6.35 -0.09
N GLY A 139 -12.82 -6.00 0.97
CA GLY A 139 -14.16 -6.51 1.22
C GLY A 139 -15.23 -5.81 0.37
N GLU A 140 -15.51 -4.55 0.67
CA GLU A 140 -16.68 -3.88 0.08
C GLU A 140 -16.52 -3.54 -1.40
N HIS A 141 -15.37 -2.99 -1.79
CA HIS A 141 -15.23 -2.49 -3.15
C HIS A 141 -15.06 -3.62 -4.17
N TYR A 142 -14.30 -4.65 -3.82
CA TYR A 142 -14.05 -5.77 -4.71
C TYR A 142 -15.30 -6.68 -4.85
N SER A 143 -15.99 -6.92 -3.75
CA SER A 143 -17.18 -7.77 -3.75
C SER A 143 -18.35 -7.14 -4.53
N SER A 144 -18.53 -5.81 -4.52
CA SER A 144 -19.52 -5.12 -5.34
C SER A 144 -19.32 -5.41 -6.83
N ALA A 145 -18.09 -5.27 -7.33
CA ALA A 145 -17.79 -5.53 -8.74
C ALA A 145 -18.04 -7.00 -9.15
N ILE A 146 -17.77 -7.94 -8.24
CA ILE A 146 -18.06 -9.36 -8.47
C ILE A 146 -19.55 -9.65 -8.43
N SER A 147 -20.29 -9.07 -7.48
CA SER A 147 -21.74 -9.24 -7.39
C SER A 147 -22.45 -8.77 -8.64
N GLU A 148 -22.11 -7.58 -9.16
CA GLU A 148 -22.65 -7.09 -10.43
C GLU A 148 -22.41 -8.09 -11.56
N LYS A 149 -21.21 -8.67 -11.64
CA LYS A 149 -20.86 -9.66 -12.66
C LYS A 149 -21.62 -10.98 -12.50
N VAL A 150 -21.85 -11.41 -11.27
CA VAL A 150 -22.67 -12.59 -10.97
C VAL A 150 -24.10 -12.38 -11.45
N VAL A 151 -24.70 -11.22 -11.18
CA VAL A 151 -26.06 -10.89 -11.59
C VAL A 151 -26.20 -10.80 -13.12
N GLU A 152 -25.26 -10.11 -13.79
CA GLU A 152 -25.25 -10.05 -15.26
C GLU A 152 -25.18 -11.45 -15.87
N THR A 153 -24.29 -12.30 -15.35
CA THR A 153 -24.11 -13.66 -15.80
C THR A 153 -25.38 -14.49 -15.56
N GLY A 154 -25.95 -14.38 -14.37
CA GLY A 154 -27.19 -15.07 -14.01
C GLY A 154 -28.36 -14.68 -14.89
N LYS A 155 -28.55 -13.39 -15.19
CA LYS A 155 -29.58 -12.90 -16.13
C LYS A 155 -29.36 -13.45 -17.53
N ALA A 156 -28.14 -13.44 -18.04
CA ALA A 156 -27.81 -14.00 -19.35
C ALA A 156 -28.18 -15.52 -19.45
N VAL A 157 -27.95 -16.28 -18.37
CA VAL A 157 -28.32 -17.70 -18.30
C VAL A 157 -29.83 -17.87 -18.19
N LEU A 158 -30.54 -16.98 -17.46
CA LEU A 158 -32.01 -16.97 -17.41
C LEU A 158 -32.64 -16.77 -18.80
N ASP A 159 -32.11 -15.81 -19.56
CA ASP A 159 -32.61 -15.48 -20.91
C ASP A 159 -32.47 -16.64 -21.93
N MET A 160 -31.64 -17.64 -21.61
CA MET A 160 -31.51 -18.86 -22.42
C MET A 160 -32.73 -19.80 -22.32
N GLY A 161 -33.63 -19.60 -21.36
CA GLY A 161 -34.85 -20.39 -21.19
C GLY A 161 -34.61 -21.86 -20.88
N LEU A 162 -33.55 -22.19 -20.16
CA LEU A 162 -33.10 -23.55 -19.87
C LEU A 162 -34.00 -24.26 -18.85
N SER A 163 -33.98 -25.61 -18.85
CA SER A 163 -34.52 -26.41 -17.75
C SER A 163 -33.81 -26.08 -16.44
N THR A 164 -34.42 -26.39 -15.28
CA THR A 164 -33.80 -26.10 -13.98
C THR A 164 -32.41 -26.72 -13.86
N LYS A 165 -32.27 -27.99 -14.25
CA LYS A 165 -30.99 -28.70 -14.20
C LYS A 165 -29.94 -28.13 -15.16
N ASP A 166 -30.33 -27.68 -16.33
CA ASP A 166 -29.38 -27.08 -17.29
C ASP A 166 -29.07 -25.64 -16.91
N PHE A 167 -30.03 -24.93 -16.29
CA PHE A 167 -29.84 -23.61 -15.74
C PHE A 167 -28.74 -23.61 -14.63
N THR A 168 -28.87 -24.48 -13.61
CA THR A 168 -27.87 -24.56 -12.53
C THR A 168 -26.51 -24.96 -13.05
N LYS A 169 -26.41 -25.94 -13.95
CA LYS A 169 -25.11 -26.31 -14.57
C LYS A 169 -24.48 -25.18 -15.37
N MET A 170 -25.29 -24.47 -16.17
CA MET A 170 -24.80 -23.36 -16.96
C MET A 170 -24.34 -22.20 -16.05
N LEU A 171 -25.15 -21.91 -15.03
CA LEU A 171 -24.83 -20.87 -14.05
C LEU A 171 -23.52 -21.19 -13.30
N GLU A 172 -23.36 -22.43 -12.81
CA GLU A 172 -22.11 -22.89 -12.17
C GLU A 172 -20.91 -22.71 -13.08
N SER A 173 -21.01 -23.17 -14.33
CA SER A 173 -19.94 -23.06 -15.32
C SER A 173 -19.58 -21.61 -15.61
N GLN A 174 -20.56 -20.73 -15.80
CA GLN A 174 -20.33 -19.33 -16.11
C GLN A 174 -19.80 -18.56 -14.91
N LEU A 175 -20.30 -18.82 -13.70
CA LEU A 175 -19.84 -18.17 -12.48
C LEU A 175 -18.44 -18.66 -12.05
N SER A 176 -18.09 -19.92 -12.33
CA SER A 176 -16.71 -20.38 -12.14
C SER A 176 -15.73 -19.62 -13.04
N ASN A 177 -16.14 -19.25 -14.25
CA ASN A 177 -15.33 -18.43 -15.17
C ASN A 177 -15.15 -16.98 -14.67
N VAL A 178 -16.07 -16.44 -13.85
CA VAL A 178 -15.93 -15.10 -13.25
C VAL A 178 -14.65 -15.02 -12.39
N LEU A 179 -14.25 -16.12 -11.74
CA LEU A 179 -12.99 -16.20 -11.01
C LEU A 179 -11.75 -15.94 -11.87
N ASP A 180 -11.75 -16.44 -13.10
CA ASP A 180 -10.63 -16.27 -14.03
C ASP A 180 -10.61 -14.89 -14.67
N MET A 181 -11.76 -14.22 -14.71
CA MET A 181 -11.92 -12.86 -15.22
C MET A 181 -11.65 -11.78 -14.16
N THR A 182 -11.53 -12.17 -12.90
CA THR A 182 -11.25 -11.19 -11.82
C THR A 182 -9.92 -10.52 -12.05
N ASP A 183 -9.93 -9.20 -12.03
CA ASP A 183 -8.76 -8.39 -12.34
C ASP A 183 -7.68 -8.58 -11.26
N TYR A 184 -6.70 -9.44 -11.56
CA TYR A 184 -5.53 -9.66 -10.69
C TYR A 184 -4.84 -8.34 -10.30
N LYS A 185 -4.94 -7.33 -11.14
CA LYS A 185 -4.36 -6.00 -10.89
C LYS A 185 -4.95 -5.33 -9.66
N TYR A 186 -6.24 -5.59 -9.35
CA TYR A 186 -6.86 -5.02 -8.16
C TYR A 186 -6.18 -5.50 -6.87
N TRP A 187 -5.91 -6.80 -6.78
CA TRP A 187 -5.21 -7.38 -5.62
C TRP A 187 -3.79 -6.87 -5.49
N ASP A 188 -3.10 -6.76 -6.63
CA ASP A 188 -1.73 -6.25 -6.68
C ASP A 188 -1.69 -4.78 -6.25
N ILE A 189 -2.60 -3.93 -6.77
CA ILE A 189 -2.72 -2.52 -6.38
C ILE A 189 -3.02 -2.38 -4.89
N THR A 190 -3.95 -3.18 -4.36
CA THR A 190 -4.37 -3.09 -2.97
C THR A 190 -3.26 -3.54 -2.03
N ALA A 191 -2.62 -4.68 -2.30
CA ALA A 191 -1.50 -5.18 -1.51
C ALA A 191 -0.31 -4.20 -1.53
N GLU A 192 0.11 -3.74 -2.72
CA GLU A 192 1.20 -2.77 -2.87
C GLU A 192 0.89 -1.47 -2.13
N SER A 193 -0.32 -0.93 -2.28
CA SER A 193 -0.72 0.32 -1.63
C SER A 193 -0.75 0.21 -0.11
N LEU A 194 -1.22 -0.91 0.41
CA LEU A 194 -1.24 -1.21 1.83
C LEU A 194 0.17 -1.20 2.43
N LEU A 195 1.11 -1.91 1.79
CA LEU A 195 2.47 -2.04 2.29
C LEU A 195 3.30 -0.77 2.09
N VAL A 196 3.12 -0.06 0.96
CA VAL A 196 3.76 1.25 0.73
C VAL A 196 3.27 2.29 1.74
N ARG A 197 1.98 2.32 2.06
CA ARG A 197 1.44 3.21 3.11
C ARG A 197 2.00 2.87 4.48
N SER A 198 2.09 1.58 4.80
CA SER A 198 2.67 1.10 6.05
C SER A 198 4.12 1.57 6.21
N LYS A 199 4.93 1.41 5.16
CA LYS A 199 6.31 1.87 5.11
C LYS A 199 6.42 3.40 5.26
N ALA A 200 5.58 4.15 4.55
CA ALA A 200 5.58 5.61 4.58
C ALA A 200 5.24 6.16 5.98
N PHE A 201 4.22 5.62 6.63
CA PHE A 201 3.84 6.03 7.99
C PHE A 201 4.93 5.68 9.00
N GLY A 202 5.48 4.45 8.95
CA GLY A 202 6.61 4.04 9.80
C GLY A 202 7.83 4.95 9.63
N ASN A 203 8.19 5.29 8.40
CA ASN A 203 9.28 6.23 8.11
C ASN A 203 9.01 7.62 8.70
N VAL A 204 7.82 8.18 8.49
CA VAL A 204 7.49 9.54 8.98
C VAL A 204 7.52 9.61 10.49
N PHE A 205 6.85 8.69 11.18
CA PHE A 205 6.84 8.68 12.65
C PHE A 205 8.23 8.37 13.23
N GLY A 206 8.99 7.45 12.59
CA GLY A 206 10.38 7.20 13.01
C GLY A 206 11.30 8.41 12.82
N MET A 207 11.19 9.11 11.70
CA MET A 207 11.93 10.36 11.45
C MET A 207 11.58 11.46 12.46
N GLU A 208 10.29 11.60 12.78
CA GLU A 208 9.82 12.59 13.76
C GLU A 208 10.39 12.32 15.14
N GLU A 209 10.37 11.07 15.60
CA GLU A 209 10.88 10.68 16.93
C GLU A 209 12.39 10.97 17.09
N VAL A 210 13.17 10.80 16.02
CA VAL A 210 14.61 11.13 16.07
C VAL A 210 14.92 12.59 15.72
N GLY A 211 13.86 13.39 15.46
CA GLY A 211 13.98 14.85 15.24
C GLY A 211 14.46 15.25 13.86
N ILE A 212 14.32 14.39 12.84
CA ILE A 212 14.56 14.74 11.44
C ILE A 212 13.48 15.74 11.01
N LYS A 213 13.87 16.81 10.34
CA LYS A 213 12.97 17.92 9.98
C LYS A 213 12.38 17.81 8.57
N GLU A 214 13.15 17.25 7.65
CA GLU A 214 12.75 17.16 6.24
C GLU A 214 13.05 15.76 5.68
N TYR A 215 12.13 15.25 4.88
CA TYR A 215 12.32 14.08 4.06
C TYR A 215 12.16 14.45 2.58
N THR A 216 12.57 13.54 1.72
CA THR A 216 12.46 13.67 0.27
C THR A 216 11.74 12.44 -0.28
N ILE A 217 10.84 12.61 -1.23
CA ILE A 217 10.28 11.48 -1.99
C ILE A 217 11.37 10.97 -2.93
N PHE A 218 11.53 9.68 -2.96
CA PHE A 218 12.43 8.96 -3.85
C PHE A 218 11.60 8.07 -4.77
N ALA A 219 11.65 8.34 -6.08
CA ALA A 219 11.10 7.47 -7.10
C ALA A 219 12.15 6.45 -7.55
N MET A 220 11.71 5.27 -8.02
CA MET A 220 12.63 4.18 -8.40
C MET A 220 13.48 4.50 -9.63
N GLY A 221 13.01 5.40 -10.52
CA GLY A 221 13.74 5.86 -11.71
C GLY A 221 13.90 4.79 -12.79
N ASP A 222 13.06 3.78 -12.81
CA ASP A 222 13.00 2.72 -13.83
C ASP A 222 11.89 2.98 -14.86
N GLU A 223 11.75 2.08 -15.85
CA GLU A 223 10.75 2.17 -16.92
C GLU A 223 9.29 2.17 -16.41
N ARG A 224 9.06 1.69 -15.17
CA ARG A 224 7.74 1.70 -14.52
C ARG A 224 7.48 2.99 -13.73
N THR A 225 8.42 3.91 -13.68
CA THR A 225 8.27 5.18 -12.95
C THR A 225 7.38 6.13 -13.75
N CYS A 226 6.18 6.38 -13.28
CA CYS A 226 5.21 7.23 -13.97
C CYS A 226 5.57 8.73 -13.89
N PRO A 227 4.99 9.59 -14.75
CA PRO A 227 5.26 11.03 -14.74
C PRO A 227 4.95 11.73 -13.42
N VAL A 228 3.97 11.23 -12.64
CA VAL A 228 3.66 11.78 -11.30
C VAL A 228 4.81 11.54 -10.35
N CYS A 229 5.34 10.31 -10.32
CA CYS A 229 6.47 9.95 -9.46
C CYS A 229 7.76 10.65 -9.90
N GLN A 230 7.99 10.80 -11.20
CA GLN A 230 9.13 11.56 -11.75
C GLN A 230 9.11 13.02 -11.27
N GLU A 231 7.95 13.67 -11.29
CA GLU A 231 7.81 15.06 -10.85
C GLU A 231 7.94 15.23 -9.33
N LEU A 232 7.67 14.18 -8.55
CA LEU A 232 7.83 14.19 -7.10
C LEU A 232 9.22 13.75 -6.64
N ASP A 233 10.01 13.13 -7.51
CA ASP A 233 11.37 12.67 -7.18
C ASP A 233 12.26 13.83 -6.73
N GLY A 234 12.95 13.65 -5.62
CA GLY A 234 13.79 14.69 -5.04
C GLY A 234 13.06 15.84 -4.34
N ARG A 235 11.72 15.89 -4.34
CA ARG A 235 10.98 16.93 -3.62
C ARG A 235 11.06 16.72 -2.11
N SER A 236 11.38 17.81 -1.41
CA SER A 236 11.46 17.82 0.05
C SER A 236 10.16 18.28 0.70
N PHE A 237 9.82 17.65 1.83
CA PHE A 237 8.64 17.92 2.63
C PHE A 237 9.01 17.97 4.12
N SER A 238 8.22 18.70 4.91
CA SER A 238 8.35 18.73 6.37
C SER A 238 7.89 17.42 6.99
N VAL A 239 8.73 16.80 7.83
CA VAL A 239 8.38 15.61 8.60
C VAL A 239 7.22 15.90 9.55
N THR A 240 7.29 17.02 10.29
CA THR A 240 6.22 17.41 11.24
C THR A 240 4.89 17.58 10.53
N ALA A 241 4.87 18.31 9.40
CA ALA A 241 3.62 18.51 8.67
C ALA A 241 3.06 17.19 8.11
N ALA A 242 3.90 16.26 7.65
CA ALA A 242 3.47 14.94 7.22
C ALA A 242 2.94 14.09 8.40
N ALA A 243 3.61 14.13 9.54
CA ALA A 243 3.17 13.44 10.75
C ALA A 243 1.81 13.96 11.25
N ASP A 244 1.56 15.27 11.16
CA ASP A 244 0.26 15.86 11.50
C ASP A 244 -0.83 15.39 10.56
N VAL A 245 -0.58 15.31 9.24
CA VAL A 245 -1.53 14.72 8.29
C VAL A 245 -1.77 13.25 8.61
N CYS A 246 -0.72 12.46 8.89
CA CYS A 246 -0.90 11.07 9.32
C CYS A 246 -1.79 10.98 10.57
N ARG A 247 -1.55 11.76 11.62
CA ARG A 247 -2.38 11.77 12.84
C ARG A 247 -3.83 12.10 12.55
N ASN A 248 -4.07 13.14 11.75
CA ASN A 248 -5.43 13.54 11.38
C ASN A 248 -6.17 12.42 10.63
N VAL A 249 -5.48 11.72 9.74
CA VAL A 249 -6.06 10.58 9.01
C VAL A 249 -6.38 9.41 9.93
N LEU A 250 -5.60 9.17 11.00
CA LEU A 250 -5.89 8.12 11.99
C LEU A 250 -7.20 8.36 12.78
N GLU A 251 -7.75 9.56 12.76
CA GLU A 251 -9.03 9.88 13.40
C GLU A 251 -10.23 9.63 12.46
N LEU A 252 -9.99 9.40 11.16
CA LEU A 252 -11.04 9.16 10.18
C LEU A 252 -11.48 7.70 10.23
N THR A 253 -12.78 7.50 10.33
CA THR A 253 -13.41 6.16 10.32
C THR A 253 -14.05 5.80 8.98
N ASP A 254 -14.39 6.83 8.18
CA ASP A 254 -14.98 6.66 6.87
C ASP A 254 -13.87 6.55 5.80
N PRO A 255 -13.77 5.42 5.07
CA PRO A 255 -12.76 5.21 4.04
C PRO A 255 -12.80 6.22 2.89
N GLU A 256 -13.96 6.78 2.56
CA GLU A 256 -14.06 7.85 1.55
C GLU A 256 -13.47 9.17 2.06
N GLN A 257 -13.59 9.48 3.35
CA GLN A 257 -12.90 10.62 3.95
C GLN A 257 -11.38 10.40 3.94
N VAL A 258 -10.92 9.16 4.19
CA VAL A 258 -9.49 8.79 4.08
C VAL A 258 -8.98 9.01 2.66
N LYS A 259 -9.73 8.59 1.65
CA LYS A 259 -9.41 8.78 0.23
C LYS A 259 -9.32 10.27 -0.14
N ASN A 260 -10.19 11.10 0.44
CA ASN A 260 -10.14 12.54 0.25
C ASN A 260 -8.95 13.21 0.97
N ALA A 261 -8.57 12.70 2.15
CA ALA A 261 -7.44 13.21 2.92
C ALA A 261 -6.07 12.79 2.34
N LEU A 262 -5.99 11.61 1.72
CA LEU A 262 -4.81 11.07 1.04
C LEU A 262 -5.16 10.66 -0.40
N PRO A 263 -5.49 11.62 -1.28
CA PRO A 263 -6.03 11.32 -2.60
C PRO A 263 -4.96 10.75 -3.53
N TRP A 264 -5.37 9.79 -4.35
CA TRP A 264 -4.58 9.40 -5.50
C TRP A 264 -4.67 10.42 -6.62
N THR A 265 -3.60 10.55 -7.39
CA THR A 265 -3.56 11.44 -8.54
C THR A 265 -2.89 10.79 -9.74
N SER A 266 -3.47 11.03 -10.91
CA SER A 266 -2.86 10.68 -12.20
C SER A 266 -2.18 11.89 -12.87
N THR A 267 -2.38 13.10 -12.32
CA THR A 267 -1.85 14.34 -12.90
C THR A 267 -0.55 14.74 -12.21
N PRO A 268 0.57 14.88 -12.97
CA PRO A 268 1.83 15.36 -12.43
C PRO A 268 1.69 16.74 -11.81
N PRO A 269 2.24 16.99 -10.60
CA PRO A 269 2.09 18.25 -9.89
C PRO A 269 3.09 19.31 -10.35
N ILE A 270 3.16 19.58 -11.66
CA ILE A 270 4.08 20.55 -12.27
C ILE A 270 3.80 21.95 -11.72
N GLY A 271 4.83 22.63 -11.22
CA GLY A 271 4.71 23.97 -10.67
C GLY A 271 3.96 24.09 -9.34
N VAL A 272 3.46 22.99 -8.78
CA VAL A 272 2.79 23.00 -7.47
C VAL A 272 3.83 22.99 -6.35
N SER A 273 3.73 23.90 -5.38
CA SER A 273 4.66 23.97 -4.24
C SER A 273 4.49 22.78 -3.28
N SER A 274 5.56 22.40 -2.55
CA SER A 274 5.48 21.36 -1.51
C SER A 274 4.45 21.69 -0.42
N ALA A 275 4.31 22.95 -0.02
CA ALA A 275 3.30 23.38 0.95
C ALA A 275 1.87 23.12 0.43
N LYS A 276 1.61 23.38 -0.85
CA LYS A 276 0.33 23.10 -1.48
C LYS A 276 0.06 21.60 -1.57
N LEU A 277 1.08 20.78 -1.88
CA LEU A 277 0.95 19.32 -1.90
C LEU A 277 0.64 18.76 -0.51
N ILE A 278 1.25 19.29 0.55
CA ILE A 278 0.92 18.93 1.94
C ILE A 278 -0.55 19.20 2.22
N SER A 279 -1.03 20.42 1.92
CA SER A 279 -2.44 20.79 2.16
C SER A 279 -3.45 19.95 1.34
N GLN A 280 -2.98 19.28 0.29
CA GLN A 280 -3.77 18.37 -0.54
C GLN A 280 -3.62 16.89 -0.16
N GLY A 281 -2.85 16.55 0.88
CA GLY A 281 -2.56 15.16 1.24
C GLY A 281 -1.68 14.39 0.25
N ARG A 282 -0.98 15.09 -0.66
CA ARG A 282 -0.23 14.52 -1.80
C ARG A 282 1.28 14.50 -1.55
N MET A 283 1.70 14.30 -0.32
CA MET A 283 3.11 14.34 0.08
C MET A 283 3.65 12.99 0.56
N LEU A 284 2.82 11.96 0.67
CA LEU A 284 3.19 10.62 1.15
C LEU A 284 2.80 9.52 0.14
N PRO A 285 3.69 8.56 -0.12
CA PRO A 285 3.32 7.35 -0.85
C PRO A 285 2.28 6.50 -0.07
N PRO A 286 1.39 5.77 -0.78
CA PRO A 286 1.25 5.73 -2.23
C PRO A 286 0.51 6.96 -2.78
N ILE A 287 1.05 7.55 -3.84
CA ILE A 287 0.47 8.75 -4.50
C ILE A 287 -0.58 8.35 -5.55
N HIS A 288 -0.53 7.11 -6.03
CA HIS A 288 -1.43 6.50 -7.02
C HIS A 288 -1.37 4.98 -6.92
N GLY A 289 -2.21 4.27 -7.65
CA GLY A 289 -2.10 2.81 -7.78
C GLY A 289 -0.74 2.41 -8.36
N HIS A 290 -0.15 1.31 -7.88
CA HIS A 290 1.20 0.85 -8.24
C HIS A 290 2.32 1.88 -7.97
N CYS A 291 2.17 2.67 -6.90
CA CYS A 291 3.20 3.62 -6.47
C CYS A 291 4.28 2.92 -5.64
N ARG A 292 5.52 2.91 -6.15
CA ARG A 292 6.69 2.29 -5.49
C ARG A 292 7.66 3.33 -4.90
N CYS A 293 7.20 4.57 -4.77
CA CYS A 293 8.01 5.61 -4.14
C CYS A 293 8.29 5.33 -2.67
N ASP A 294 9.42 5.83 -2.19
CA ASP A 294 9.82 5.77 -0.79
C ASP A 294 10.03 7.17 -0.23
N VAL A 295 10.13 7.28 1.09
CA VAL A 295 10.54 8.49 1.80
C VAL A 295 11.94 8.29 2.36
N VAL A 296 12.83 9.23 2.05
CA VAL A 296 14.23 9.19 2.46
C VAL A 296 14.65 10.51 3.12
N ILE A 297 15.74 10.52 3.87
CA ILE A 297 16.26 11.76 4.44
C ILE A 297 16.65 12.73 3.32
N SER A 298 16.27 14.00 3.46
CA SER A 298 16.70 15.05 2.52
C SER A 298 18.22 15.18 2.49
N GLU A 299 18.82 15.26 1.29
CA GLU A 299 20.26 15.49 1.13
C GLU A 299 20.76 16.72 1.89
N LYS A 300 19.92 17.75 2.00
CA LYS A 300 20.24 18.97 2.79
C LYS A 300 20.43 18.63 4.27
N THR A 301 19.59 17.74 4.80
CA THR A 301 19.69 17.27 6.18
C THR A 301 20.93 16.43 6.38
N THR A 302 21.24 15.51 5.47
CA THR A 302 22.45 14.68 5.50
C THR A 302 23.71 15.53 5.45
N LYS A 303 23.81 16.49 4.53
CA LYS A 303 24.96 17.43 4.46
C LYS A 303 25.14 18.22 5.75
N ARG A 304 24.04 18.74 6.35
CA ARG A 304 24.10 19.46 7.63
C ARG A 304 24.56 18.58 8.79
N GLN A 305 24.10 17.35 8.86
CA GLN A 305 24.49 16.40 9.91
C GLN A 305 25.96 16.03 9.80
N VAL A 306 26.42 15.65 8.60
CA VAL A 306 27.82 15.35 8.31
C VAL A 306 28.72 16.55 8.66
N THR A 307 28.36 17.77 8.24
CA THR A 307 29.10 18.99 8.56
C THR A 307 29.15 19.23 10.06
N LYS A 308 28.05 19.08 10.80
CA LYS A 308 28.01 19.20 12.25
C LYS A 308 28.91 18.16 12.95
N GLN A 309 28.89 16.92 12.43
CA GLN A 309 29.70 15.83 12.99
C GLN A 309 31.21 16.08 12.77
N ILE A 310 31.59 16.49 11.56
CA ILE A 310 32.95 16.91 11.23
C ILE A 310 33.41 18.07 12.15
N LEU A 311 32.58 19.11 12.29
CA LEU A 311 32.90 20.24 13.16
C LEU A 311 32.98 19.85 14.64
N LYS A 312 32.17 18.90 15.10
CA LYS A 312 32.25 18.37 16.47
C LYS A 312 33.55 17.60 16.72
N THR A 313 33.94 16.75 15.75
CA THR A 313 35.19 15.98 15.80
C THR A 313 36.40 16.93 15.80
N LEU A 314 36.41 17.93 14.92
CA LEU A 314 37.49 18.92 14.85
C LEU A 314 37.60 19.79 16.11
N LYS A 315 36.48 20.12 16.76
CA LYS A 315 36.48 20.84 18.06
C LYS A 315 36.95 19.96 19.20
N GLY A 316 36.60 18.67 19.20
CA GLY A 316 37.07 17.69 20.20
C GLY A 316 38.58 17.43 20.14
N THR A 317 39.17 17.43 18.94
CA THR A 317 40.65 17.28 18.76
C THR A 317 41.40 18.50 19.19
N LYS A 318 40.83 19.71 19.18
CA LYS A 318 41.48 20.93 19.70
C LYS A 318 41.49 21.04 21.22
N GLN A 319 40.67 20.26 21.94
CA GLN A 319 40.63 20.28 23.40
C GLN A 319 41.56 19.27 24.09
N ASN A 320 42.27 18.41 23.36
CA ASN A 320 43.19 17.45 23.97
C ASN A 320 44.45 17.27 23.13
N PRO A 321 45.36 18.29 23.10
CA PRO A 321 46.66 18.18 22.42
C PRO A 321 47.66 17.26 23.13
N ALA A 322 47.35 16.70 24.30
CA ALA A 322 48.26 15.95 25.13
C ALA A 322 48.19 14.42 25.03
N LYS A 323 47.53 13.86 23.99
CA LYS A 323 47.42 12.40 23.78
C LYS A 323 47.90 11.92 22.41
N VAL A 324 48.88 12.62 21.84
CA VAL A 324 49.65 12.13 20.69
C VAL A 324 51.12 12.32 21.00
N ILE A 325 51.67 11.48 21.81
CA ILE A 325 53.09 11.08 21.88
C ILE A 325 53.10 9.59 22.24
#